data_6d3d024116ccdc392360c183383a02ce
#
_entry.id   6d3d024116ccdc392360c183383a02ce
#
_cell.length_a   1.000
_cell.length_b   1.000
_cell.length_c   1.000
_cell.angle_alpha   90.00
_cell.angle_beta   90.00
_cell.angle_gamma   90.00
#
_symmetry.space_group_name_H-M   'P 1'
#
loop_
_entity.id
_entity.type
_entity.pdbx_description
1 polymer ?
#
loop_
_entity_poly.entity_id
_entity_poly.type
_entity_poly.pdbx_seq_one_letter_code
_entity_poly.pdbx_strand_id
1 'polypeptide(L)'
;MEKVSNIVQYFKEELSSIADEREIISWAYLSIEHLLSYNRSDCIIYADKEITSEISDRIKQIIADLKVKKPLQYILGTIEFYGLKFKVNKHTLIPRPETEELVEWILKEEFSSALDIGTGSGCIAITLTKNTKTFAVYFR
;
A
#
# COMPACT_ATOMS: atom_id res chain seq x y z
N MET A 1 2.46 8.71 -22.45
CA MET A 1 1.83 7.54 -21.79
C MET A 1 0.33 7.69 -21.96
N GLU A 2 -0.27 6.81 -22.74
CA GLU A 2 -1.67 6.96 -23.17
C GLU A 2 -2.54 5.77 -22.78
N LYS A 3 -1.93 4.59 -22.53
CA LYS A 3 -2.64 3.34 -22.23
C LYS A 3 -2.17 2.72 -20.91
N VAL A 4 -3.02 1.87 -20.31
CA VAL A 4 -2.69 1.11 -19.08
C VAL A 4 -1.42 0.28 -19.25
N SER A 5 -1.24 -0.38 -20.40
CA SER A 5 -0.05 -1.18 -20.72
C SER A 5 1.27 -0.38 -20.70
N ASN A 6 1.23 0.92 -20.92
CA ASN A 6 2.43 1.76 -20.95
C ASN A 6 2.91 2.16 -19.54
N ILE A 7 2.07 2.04 -18.49
CA ILE A 7 2.39 2.55 -17.16
C ILE A 7 3.63 1.86 -16.58
N VAL A 8 3.64 0.52 -16.57
CA VAL A 8 4.76 -0.26 -15.98
C VAL A 8 6.07 0.04 -16.70
N GLN A 9 6.03 0.11 -18.02
CA GLN A 9 7.21 0.43 -18.82
C GLN A 9 7.72 1.84 -18.51
N TYR A 10 6.82 2.81 -18.36
CA TYR A 10 7.17 4.19 -18.01
C TYR A 10 7.83 4.28 -16.61
N PHE A 11 7.32 3.53 -15.62
CA PHE A 11 7.99 3.42 -14.32
C PHE A 11 9.42 2.87 -14.45
N LYS A 12 9.63 1.81 -15.25
CA LYS A 12 10.97 1.23 -15.48
C LYS A 12 11.93 2.23 -16.10
N GLU A 13 11.50 2.93 -17.13
CA GLU A 13 12.33 3.94 -17.83
C GLU A 13 12.75 5.07 -16.89
N GLU A 14 11.83 5.58 -16.08
CA GLU A 14 12.05 6.73 -15.22
C GLU A 14 12.80 6.44 -13.91
N LEU A 15 12.73 5.18 -13.41
CA LEU A 15 13.22 4.84 -12.08
C LEU A 15 14.38 3.82 -12.08
N SER A 16 14.82 3.33 -13.25
CA SER A 16 15.89 2.32 -13.39
C SER A 16 17.21 2.70 -12.70
N SER A 17 17.46 3.98 -12.49
CA SER A 17 18.68 4.47 -11.82
C SER A 17 18.58 4.50 -10.28
N ILE A 18 17.40 4.27 -9.69
CA ILE A 18 17.18 4.47 -8.25
C ILE A 18 16.71 3.24 -7.49
N ALA A 19 16.22 2.21 -8.17
CA ALA A 19 15.75 0.97 -7.57
C ALA A 19 15.92 -0.22 -8.52
N ASP A 20 15.82 -1.43 -7.97
CA ASP A 20 15.82 -2.64 -8.79
C ASP A 20 14.49 -2.83 -9.55
N GLU A 21 14.53 -3.65 -10.60
CA GLU A 21 13.38 -3.85 -11.49
C GLU A 21 12.16 -4.43 -10.75
N ARG A 22 12.35 -5.28 -9.74
CA ARG A 22 11.25 -5.91 -9.00
C ARG A 22 10.53 -4.88 -8.15
N GLU A 23 11.29 -4.01 -7.50
CA GLU A 23 10.75 -2.92 -6.70
C GLU A 23 9.98 -1.92 -7.56
N ILE A 24 10.53 -1.53 -8.71
CA ILE A 24 9.88 -0.62 -9.66
C ILE A 24 8.56 -1.21 -10.18
N ILE A 25 8.53 -2.48 -10.53
CA ILE A 25 7.32 -3.17 -10.97
C ILE A 25 6.27 -3.20 -9.85
N SER A 26 6.68 -3.44 -8.61
CA SER A 26 5.79 -3.38 -7.44
C SER A 26 5.19 -1.99 -7.27
N TRP A 27 6.00 -0.95 -7.34
CA TRP A 27 5.53 0.44 -7.26
C TRP A 27 4.53 0.79 -8.36
N ALA A 28 4.78 0.35 -9.59
CA ALA A 28 3.88 0.57 -10.71
C ALA A 28 2.50 -0.07 -10.46
N TYR A 29 2.47 -1.35 -10.08
CA TYR A 29 1.20 -2.04 -9.84
C TYR A 29 0.43 -1.49 -8.64
N LEU A 30 1.09 -1.15 -7.54
CA LEU A 30 0.45 -0.51 -6.39
C LEU A 30 -0.12 0.87 -6.76
N SER A 31 0.58 1.62 -7.62
CA SER A 31 0.09 2.90 -8.12
C SER A 31 -1.12 2.74 -9.03
N ILE A 32 -1.10 1.75 -9.94
CA ILE A 32 -2.23 1.41 -10.81
C ILE A 32 -3.45 1.00 -9.97
N GLU A 33 -3.26 0.12 -9.00
CA GLU A 33 -4.34 -0.31 -8.11
C GLU A 33 -4.94 0.86 -7.32
N HIS A 34 -4.08 1.75 -6.81
CA HIS A 34 -4.54 2.93 -6.08
C HIS A 34 -5.34 3.92 -6.96
N LEU A 35 -4.89 4.17 -8.19
CA LEU A 35 -5.47 5.17 -9.09
C LEU A 35 -6.66 4.66 -9.90
N LEU A 36 -6.62 3.40 -10.32
CA LEU A 36 -7.58 2.80 -11.25
C LEU A 36 -8.42 1.70 -10.61
N SER A 37 -8.08 1.23 -9.41
CA SER A 37 -8.64 0.03 -8.76
C SER A 37 -8.47 -1.24 -9.62
N TYR A 38 -7.39 -1.33 -10.39
CA TYR A 38 -7.06 -2.47 -11.24
C TYR A 38 -6.02 -3.34 -10.56
N ASN A 39 -6.32 -4.61 -10.37
CA ASN A 39 -5.34 -5.63 -10.00
C ASN A 39 -4.47 -6.02 -11.21
N ARG A 40 -3.52 -6.95 -11.04
CA ARG A 40 -2.62 -7.39 -12.13
C ARG A 40 -3.36 -8.02 -13.31
N SER A 41 -4.44 -8.77 -13.05
CA SER A 41 -5.25 -9.39 -14.10
C SER A 41 -6.04 -8.33 -14.87
N ASP A 42 -6.57 -7.32 -14.17
CA ASP A 42 -7.25 -6.19 -14.80
C ASP A 42 -6.31 -5.39 -15.71
N CYS A 43 -5.03 -5.25 -15.34
CA CYS A 43 -4.03 -4.60 -16.19
C CYS A 43 -3.81 -5.32 -17.52
N ILE A 44 -4.00 -6.64 -17.56
CA ILE A 44 -3.93 -7.43 -18.80
C ILE A 44 -5.23 -7.26 -19.59
N ILE A 45 -6.37 -7.38 -18.93
CA ILE A 45 -7.70 -7.27 -19.57
C ILE A 45 -7.91 -5.89 -20.19
N TYR A 46 -7.49 -4.83 -19.46
CA TYR A 46 -7.66 -3.44 -19.88
C TYR A 46 -6.39 -2.81 -20.44
N ALA A 47 -5.44 -3.62 -20.95
CA ALA A 47 -4.13 -3.17 -21.41
C ALA A 47 -4.21 -2.02 -22.43
N ASP A 48 -5.16 -2.08 -23.35
CA ASP A 48 -5.37 -1.10 -24.43
C ASP A 48 -6.25 0.08 -24.03
N LYS A 49 -6.79 0.08 -22.81
CA LYS A 49 -7.64 1.18 -22.33
C LYS A 49 -6.81 2.45 -22.18
N GLU A 50 -7.32 3.53 -22.72
CA GLU A 50 -6.73 4.86 -22.57
C GLU A 50 -6.89 5.36 -21.14
N ILE A 51 -5.86 6.04 -20.64
CA ILE A 51 -5.88 6.73 -19.35
C ILE A 51 -6.15 8.22 -19.56
N THR A 52 -6.84 8.83 -18.62
CA THR A 52 -7.10 10.27 -18.66
C THR A 52 -5.82 11.06 -18.40
N SER A 53 -5.79 12.32 -18.85
CA SER A 53 -4.69 13.25 -18.56
C SER A 53 -4.43 13.39 -17.05
N GLU A 54 -5.52 13.42 -16.25
CA GLU A 54 -5.43 13.48 -14.79
C GLU A 54 -4.68 12.29 -14.20
N ILE A 55 -4.98 11.07 -14.63
CA ILE A 55 -4.27 9.85 -14.21
C ILE A 55 -2.81 9.91 -14.66
N SER A 56 -2.55 10.33 -15.90
CA SER A 56 -1.19 10.49 -16.43
C SER A 56 -0.37 11.45 -15.58
N ASP A 57 -0.93 12.61 -15.23
CA ASP A 57 -0.23 13.62 -14.43
C ASP A 57 -0.03 13.15 -12.99
N ARG A 58 -0.97 12.40 -12.43
CA ARG A 58 -0.80 11.80 -11.10
C ARG A 58 0.33 10.77 -11.08
N ILE A 59 0.46 9.95 -12.11
CA ILE A 59 1.56 8.99 -12.26
C ILE A 59 2.91 9.72 -12.34
N LYS A 60 3.02 10.79 -13.13
CA LYS A 60 4.25 11.60 -13.20
C LYS A 60 4.62 12.18 -11.84
N GLN A 61 3.63 12.65 -11.07
CA GLN A 61 3.86 13.18 -9.73
C GLN A 61 4.35 12.08 -8.76
N ILE A 62 3.78 10.87 -8.82
CA ILE A 62 4.24 9.72 -8.03
C ILE A 62 5.71 9.42 -8.36
N ILE A 63 6.07 9.37 -9.63
CA ILE A 63 7.44 9.11 -10.07
C ILE A 63 8.40 10.22 -9.59
N ALA A 64 8.00 11.48 -9.66
CA ALA A 64 8.79 12.59 -9.15
C ALA A 64 9.04 12.49 -7.63
N ASP A 65 8.01 12.12 -6.87
CA ASP A 65 8.12 11.90 -5.43
C ASP A 65 9.04 10.69 -5.09
N LEU A 66 8.96 9.60 -5.86
CA LEU A 66 9.86 8.45 -5.71
C LEU A 66 11.32 8.81 -6.01
N LYS A 67 11.59 9.64 -7.00
CA LYS A 67 12.94 10.13 -7.33
C LYS A 67 13.61 10.89 -6.18
N VAL A 68 12.84 11.53 -5.35
CA VAL A 68 13.35 12.18 -4.10
C VAL A 68 13.28 11.24 -2.89
N LYS A 69 13.19 9.91 -3.13
CA LYS A 69 13.21 8.84 -2.11
C LYS A 69 12.07 8.91 -1.09
N LYS A 70 10.94 9.49 -1.43
CA LYS A 70 9.75 9.45 -0.60
C LYS A 70 9.12 8.06 -0.69
N PRO A 71 8.82 7.38 0.44
CA PRO A 71 8.17 6.06 0.42
C PRO A 71 6.86 6.08 -0.33
N LEU A 72 6.61 5.06 -1.18
CA LEU A 72 5.39 4.98 -1.99
C LEU A 72 4.12 5.05 -1.13
N GLN A 73 4.12 4.39 0.04
CA GLN A 73 2.98 4.38 0.95
C GLN A 73 2.61 5.79 1.43
N TYR A 74 3.60 6.66 1.64
CA TYR A 74 3.33 8.07 2.00
C TYR A 74 2.87 8.90 0.80
N ILE A 75 3.30 8.55 -0.42
CA ILE A 75 2.86 9.19 -1.66
C ILE A 75 1.40 8.86 -1.94
N LEU A 76 1.02 7.59 -1.78
CA LEU A 76 -0.35 7.09 -1.96
C LEU A 76 -1.25 7.42 -0.76
N GLY A 77 -0.66 7.67 0.42
CA GLY A 77 -1.38 7.94 1.67
C GLY A 77 -2.07 6.72 2.28
N THR A 78 -1.83 5.53 1.74
CA THR A 78 -2.47 4.29 2.18
C THR A 78 -1.50 3.12 2.12
N ILE A 79 -1.77 2.10 2.96
CA ILE A 79 -1.11 0.79 2.94
C ILE A 79 -2.14 -0.30 3.19
N GLU A 80 -1.95 -1.45 2.58
CA GLU A 80 -2.66 -2.67 2.96
C GLU A 80 -1.88 -3.39 4.07
N PHE A 81 -2.59 -3.84 5.10
CA PHE A 81 -2.06 -4.62 6.21
C PHE A 81 -3.12 -5.62 6.64
N TYR A 82 -2.78 -6.90 6.61
CA TYR A 82 -3.67 -8.01 6.96
C TYR A 82 -5.03 -7.96 6.23
N GLY A 83 -5.01 -7.63 4.93
CA GLY A 83 -6.20 -7.47 4.08
C GLY A 83 -7.05 -6.22 4.35
N LEU A 84 -6.60 -5.31 5.22
CA LEU A 84 -7.29 -4.06 5.53
C LEU A 84 -6.49 -2.86 5.01
N LYS A 85 -7.19 -1.82 4.54
CA LYS A 85 -6.55 -0.56 4.10
C LYS A 85 -6.44 0.43 5.25
N PHE A 86 -5.22 0.92 5.50
CA PHE A 86 -4.92 1.91 6.53
C PHE A 86 -4.40 3.20 5.89
N LYS A 87 -4.76 4.34 6.49
CA LYS A 87 -4.19 5.63 6.12
C LYS A 87 -2.82 5.80 6.78
N VAL A 88 -1.84 6.25 6.02
CA VAL A 88 -0.49 6.54 6.51
C VAL A 88 0.01 7.87 5.97
N ASN A 89 0.88 8.51 6.72
CA ASN A 89 1.57 9.74 6.33
C ASN A 89 2.95 9.81 7.02
N LYS A 90 3.70 10.86 6.77
CA LYS A 90 5.05 11.05 7.35
C LYS A 90 5.14 11.02 8.88
N HIS A 91 4.03 11.08 9.60
CA HIS A 91 3.96 11.04 11.06
C HIS A 91 3.60 9.65 11.60
N THR A 92 3.28 8.69 10.74
CA THR A 92 2.98 7.32 11.11
C THR A 92 4.05 6.38 10.59
N LEU A 93 4.47 5.40 11.39
CA LEU A 93 5.33 4.32 10.92
C LEU A 93 4.57 3.48 9.88
N ILE A 94 5.21 3.19 8.75
CA ILE A 94 4.68 2.24 7.76
C ILE A 94 4.71 0.84 8.38
N PRO A 95 3.56 0.16 8.54
CA PRO A 95 3.51 -1.21 9.05
C PRO A 95 4.43 -2.14 8.25
N ARG A 96 5.14 -3.02 8.96
CA ARG A 96 6.03 -4.01 8.34
C ARG A 96 5.29 -5.34 8.13
N PRO A 97 5.63 -6.11 7.08
CA PRO A 97 5.03 -7.43 6.83
C PRO A 97 5.16 -8.39 8.03
N GLU A 98 6.29 -8.35 8.73
CA GLU A 98 6.54 -9.17 9.92
C GLU A 98 5.55 -8.88 11.06
N THR A 99 4.95 -7.70 11.06
CA THR A 99 3.90 -7.34 12.04
C THR A 99 2.59 -8.10 11.78
N GLU A 100 2.34 -8.54 10.56
CA GLU A 100 1.19 -9.40 10.25
C GLU A 100 1.35 -10.78 10.90
N GLU A 101 2.57 -11.33 10.95
CA GLU A 101 2.86 -12.58 11.66
C GLU A 101 2.60 -12.45 13.16
N LEU A 102 2.95 -11.31 13.75
CA LEU A 102 2.62 -11.00 15.15
C LEU A 102 1.10 -10.99 15.38
N VAL A 103 0.34 -10.34 14.50
CA VAL A 103 -1.12 -10.32 14.58
C VAL A 103 -1.68 -11.75 14.48
N GLU A 104 -1.19 -12.54 13.52
CA GLU A 104 -1.61 -13.94 13.37
C GLU A 104 -1.31 -14.76 14.62
N TRP A 105 -0.17 -14.53 15.26
CA TRP A 105 0.17 -15.21 16.52
C TRP A 105 -0.77 -14.80 17.64
N ILE A 106 -1.01 -13.50 17.84
CA ILE A 106 -1.93 -13.00 18.88
C ILE A 106 -3.34 -13.59 18.70
N LEU A 107 -3.81 -13.69 17.44
CA LEU A 107 -5.15 -14.22 17.14
C LEU A 107 -5.31 -15.72 17.49
N LYS A 108 -4.22 -16.45 17.74
CA LYS A 108 -4.23 -17.86 18.19
C LYS A 108 -4.28 -17.99 19.72
N GLU A 109 -4.02 -16.90 20.46
CA GLU A 109 -4.05 -16.90 21.91
C GLU A 109 -5.46 -16.62 22.46
N GLU A 110 -5.76 -17.12 23.65
CA GLU A 110 -7.00 -16.81 24.36
C GLU A 110 -6.81 -15.58 25.24
N PHE A 111 -7.54 -14.51 24.98
CA PHE A 111 -7.51 -13.29 25.78
C PHE A 111 -8.86 -12.57 25.75
N SER A 112 -9.16 -11.82 26.80
CA SER A 112 -10.41 -11.05 26.94
C SER A 112 -10.25 -9.56 26.62
N SER A 113 -9.01 -9.06 26.66
CA SER A 113 -8.69 -7.66 26.31
C SER A 113 -7.25 -7.54 25.84
N ALA A 114 -6.96 -6.54 25.02
CA ALA A 114 -5.63 -6.18 24.58
C ALA A 114 -5.40 -4.68 24.70
N LEU A 115 -4.16 -4.28 24.95
CA LEU A 115 -3.72 -2.89 24.94
C LEU A 115 -2.57 -2.72 23.95
N ASP A 116 -2.77 -1.88 22.95
CA ASP A 116 -1.76 -1.50 21.97
C ASP A 116 -1.17 -0.13 22.36
N ILE A 117 0.11 -0.14 22.75
CA ILE A 117 0.84 1.08 23.15
C ILE A 117 1.74 1.51 22.00
N GLY A 118 1.60 2.79 21.58
CA GLY A 118 2.30 3.28 20.40
C GLY A 118 1.67 2.81 19.09
N THR A 119 0.36 2.81 19.04
CA THR A 119 -0.48 2.19 17.99
C THR A 119 -0.18 2.64 16.55
N GLY A 120 0.48 3.79 16.35
CA GLY A 120 0.84 4.31 15.04
C GLY A 120 -0.37 4.51 14.12
N SER A 121 -0.45 3.73 13.04
CA SER A 121 -1.60 3.73 12.12
C SER A 121 -2.85 3.03 12.70
N GLY A 122 -2.73 2.39 13.85
CA GLY A 122 -3.77 1.54 14.42
C GLY A 122 -3.85 0.14 13.81
N CYS A 123 -2.89 -0.25 12.97
CA CYS A 123 -2.98 -1.48 12.18
C CYS A 123 -3.13 -2.74 13.04
N ILE A 124 -2.40 -2.86 14.16
CA ILE A 124 -2.53 -4.02 15.07
C ILE A 124 -3.90 -3.99 15.75
N ALA A 125 -4.22 -2.90 16.45
CA ALA A 125 -5.46 -2.78 17.24
C ALA A 125 -6.72 -2.99 16.39
N ILE A 126 -6.79 -2.36 15.21
CA ILE A 126 -7.94 -2.45 14.30
C ILE A 126 -8.04 -3.86 13.73
N THR A 127 -6.90 -4.46 13.32
CA THR A 127 -6.91 -5.82 12.77
C THR A 127 -7.36 -6.85 13.80
N LEU A 128 -6.87 -6.75 15.04
CA LEU A 128 -7.34 -7.61 16.13
C LEU A 128 -8.85 -7.44 16.35
N THR A 129 -9.35 -6.21 16.42
CA THR A 129 -10.78 -5.93 16.61
C THR A 129 -11.65 -6.52 15.50
N LYS A 130 -11.17 -6.49 14.26
CA LYS A 130 -11.89 -7.03 13.09
C LYS A 130 -11.93 -8.56 13.05
N ASN A 131 -10.93 -9.22 13.62
CA ASN A 131 -10.76 -10.67 13.51
C ASN A 131 -11.13 -11.44 14.78
N THR A 132 -11.55 -10.74 15.84
CA THR A 132 -11.99 -11.36 17.10
C THR A 132 -13.41 -10.94 17.44
N LYS A 133 -14.20 -11.84 18.05
CA LYS A 133 -15.63 -11.61 18.31
C LYS A 133 -15.97 -11.02 19.69
N THR A 134 -15.03 -11.01 20.65
CA THR A 134 -15.41 -10.87 22.07
C THR A 134 -14.39 -10.20 22.96
N PHE A 135 -13.70 -9.14 22.52
CA PHE A 135 -12.84 -8.43 23.47
C PHE A 135 -12.74 -6.93 23.20
N ALA A 136 -12.30 -6.20 24.21
CA ALA A 136 -12.01 -4.78 24.09
C ALA A 136 -10.54 -4.59 23.71
N VAL A 137 -10.28 -3.86 22.62
CA VAL A 137 -8.94 -3.38 22.28
C VAL A 137 -8.85 -1.92 22.67
N TYR A 138 -7.86 -1.62 23.49
CA TYR A 138 -7.48 -0.26 23.87
C TYR A 138 -6.21 0.14 23.14
N PHE A 139 -6.10 1.38 22.71
CA PHE A 139 -4.90 1.90 22.03
C PHE A 139 -4.57 3.31 22.54
N ARG A 140 -3.29 3.62 22.56
CA ARG A 140 -2.77 4.91 23.00
C ARG A 140 -1.62 5.38 22.10
#